data_aaf2cee4991f8e6211b161722799bb58
#
_entry.id   aaf2cee4991f8e6211b161722799bb58
#
_cell.length_a   1.000
_cell.length_b   1.000
_cell.length_c   1.000
_cell.angle_alpha   90.00
_cell.angle_beta   90.00
_cell.angle_gamma   90.00
#
_symmetry.space_group_name_H-M   'P 1'
#
loop_
_entity.id
_entity.type
_entity.pdbx_description
1 polymer ?
#
loop_
_entity_poly.entity_id
_entity_poly.type
_entity_poly.pdbx_seq_one_letter_code
_entity_poly.pdbx_strand_id
1 'polypeptide(L)'
;VSGRQAAGRQLSENERQVRFDLESTYRELQLRQALVPVWATALQASTALERDVRQIHAKGLAARIDVWRARALRAGDAQGLITAQAQQRAVQGRLAELLGLPLEEPPLAADAIASLESPWPLSLQATLERALKDRPLLEALQLQERASLQRAKAARASLLPSLSLVAGAGINTNRIDVPVLQTTGRIQAGPANVTLPTIDTPSSLQGNFYDWGGLLQLRQPLFDGGRARDGAAVAEREAAVLAADTDLARRRIRSTVQDSWQQLQASPARIASAREAVAAAELALRDAKLRYRAQVEPLTEVLLVQRDLQANKAALLTAQTEQALTRAILLRETGGPPPETPAAVNR
;
A
#
# COMPACT_ATOMS: atom_id res chain seq x y z
N VAL A 1 23.21 -9.81 -10.72
CA VAL A 1 22.00 -10.13 -11.52
C VAL A 1 20.79 -10.34 -10.59
N SER A 2 20.87 -11.25 -9.61
CA SER A 2 19.73 -11.57 -8.70
C SER A 2 19.23 -10.36 -7.88
N GLY A 3 20.11 -9.47 -7.42
CA GLY A 3 19.71 -8.26 -6.70
C GLY A 3 18.88 -7.29 -7.56
N ARG A 4 19.24 -7.12 -8.83
CA ARG A 4 18.48 -6.28 -9.77
C ARG A 4 17.09 -6.88 -10.07
N GLN A 5 17.03 -8.20 -10.23
CA GLN A 5 15.77 -8.91 -10.44
C GLN A 5 14.87 -8.82 -9.20
N ALA A 6 15.43 -8.97 -7.98
CA ALA A 6 14.69 -8.77 -6.74
C ALA A 6 14.10 -7.37 -6.64
N ALA A 7 14.87 -6.32 -6.96
CA ALA A 7 14.38 -4.94 -6.97
C ALA A 7 13.24 -4.74 -7.98
N GLY A 8 13.31 -5.36 -9.17
CA GLY A 8 12.22 -5.30 -10.14
C GLY A 8 10.92 -5.97 -9.63
N ARG A 9 11.03 -7.11 -8.94
CA ARG A 9 9.87 -7.78 -8.34
C ARG A 9 9.31 -7.00 -7.14
N GLN A 10 10.19 -6.36 -6.36
CA GLN A 10 9.75 -5.46 -5.29
C GLN A 10 9.00 -4.24 -5.83
N LEU A 11 9.44 -3.67 -6.96
CA LEU A 11 8.70 -2.58 -7.61
C LEU A 11 7.30 -3.04 -8.03
N SER A 12 7.19 -4.21 -8.68
CA SER A 12 5.88 -4.77 -9.07
C SER A 12 4.95 -5.02 -7.87
N GLU A 13 5.50 -5.45 -6.72
CA GLU A 13 4.71 -5.60 -5.50
C GLU A 13 4.25 -4.24 -4.94
N ASN A 14 5.13 -3.24 -4.94
CA ASN A 14 4.78 -1.88 -4.50
C ASN A 14 3.69 -1.26 -5.40
N GLU A 15 3.77 -1.45 -6.72
CA GLU A 15 2.72 -1.01 -7.65
C GLU A 15 1.37 -1.66 -7.36
N ARG A 16 1.35 -2.97 -7.04
CA ARG A 16 0.13 -3.66 -6.62
C ARG A 16 -0.43 -3.11 -5.31
N GLN A 17 0.46 -2.84 -4.36
CA GLN A 17 0.05 -2.27 -3.07
C GLN A 17 -0.56 -0.89 -3.25
N VAL A 18 0.08 -0.01 -4.02
CA VAL A 18 -0.45 1.34 -4.32
C VAL A 18 -1.82 1.28 -5.02
N ARG A 19 -1.98 0.38 -5.98
CA ARG A 19 -3.30 0.17 -6.64
C ARG A 19 -4.36 -0.29 -5.66
N PHE A 20 -4.02 -1.22 -4.77
CA PHE A 20 -4.93 -1.68 -3.73
C PHE A 20 -5.27 -0.58 -2.73
N ASP A 21 -4.29 0.20 -2.29
CA ASP A 21 -4.49 1.31 -1.35
C ASP A 21 -5.39 2.39 -1.98
N LEU A 22 -5.19 2.68 -3.26
CA LEU A 22 -6.06 3.58 -4.02
C LEU A 22 -7.49 3.05 -4.10
N GLU A 23 -7.68 1.79 -4.50
CA GLU A 23 -9.00 1.18 -4.60
C GLU A 23 -9.69 1.10 -3.24
N SER A 24 -8.99 0.68 -2.19
CA SER A 24 -9.56 0.58 -0.84
C SER A 24 -9.96 1.95 -0.29
N THR A 25 -9.13 2.98 -0.50
CA THR A 25 -9.44 4.35 -0.09
C THR A 25 -10.61 4.93 -0.90
N TYR A 26 -10.70 4.62 -2.19
CA TYR A 26 -11.85 5.01 -3.00
C TYR A 26 -13.15 4.34 -2.53
N ARG A 27 -13.14 3.04 -2.19
CA ARG A 27 -14.29 2.34 -1.63
C ARG A 27 -14.69 2.90 -0.25
N GLU A 28 -13.70 3.26 0.57
CA GLU A 28 -13.98 3.95 1.83
C GLU A 28 -14.63 5.32 1.58
N LEU A 29 -14.17 6.09 0.58
CA LEU A 29 -14.79 7.36 0.21
C LEU A 29 -16.25 7.18 -0.23
N GLN A 30 -16.55 6.17 -1.06
CA GLN A 30 -17.92 5.83 -1.44
C GLN A 30 -18.80 5.60 -0.21
N LEU A 31 -18.32 4.82 0.77
CA LEU A 31 -19.04 4.57 2.02
C LEU A 31 -19.28 5.86 2.80
N ARG A 32 -18.23 6.66 3.03
CA ARG A 32 -18.35 7.90 3.80
C ARG A 32 -19.26 8.90 3.13
N GLN A 33 -19.18 9.01 1.81
CA GLN A 33 -20.06 9.86 1.01
C GLN A 33 -21.52 9.39 1.08
N ALA A 34 -21.77 8.08 1.05
CA ALA A 34 -23.12 7.51 1.15
C ALA A 34 -23.73 7.63 2.57
N LEU A 35 -22.91 7.70 3.62
CA LEU A 35 -23.40 7.88 5.00
C LEU A 35 -23.87 9.31 5.28
N VAL A 36 -23.36 10.32 4.60
CA VAL A 36 -23.77 11.72 4.81
C VAL A 36 -25.28 11.92 4.58
N PRO A 37 -25.90 11.51 3.46
CA PRO A 37 -27.34 11.65 3.25
C PRO A 37 -28.16 10.80 4.22
N VAL A 38 -27.65 9.68 4.76
CA VAL A 38 -28.32 8.91 5.81
C VAL A 38 -28.49 9.78 7.06
N TRP A 39 -27.41 10.41 7.53
CA TRP A 39 -27.46 11.30 8.68
C TRP A 39 -28.23 12.61 8.42
N ALA A 40 -28.15 13.16 7.21
CA ALA A 40 -28.92 14.34 6.83
C ALA A 40 -30.42 14.05 6.87
N THR A 41 -30.85 12.91 6.33
CA THR A 41 -32.25 12.46 6.37
C THR A 41 -32.71 12.20 7.81
N ALA A 42 -31.86 11.60 8.64
CA ALA A 42 -32.13 11.39 10.05
C ALA A 42 -32.34 12.70 10.80
N LEU A 43 -31.47 13.68 10.59
CA LEU A 43 -31.62 15.03 11.19
C LEU A 43 -32.89 15.73 10.74
N GLN A 44 -33.27 15.62 9.46
CA GLN A 44 -34.54 16.15 8.97
C GLN A 44 -35.73 15.50 9.67
N ALA A 45 -35.71 14.16 9.80
CA ALA A 45 -36.77 13.40 10.46
C ALA A 45 -36.88 13.73 11.94
N SER A 46 -35.76 13.82 12.67
CA SER A 46 -35.78 14.17 14.10
C SER A 46 -36.14 15.63 14.35
N THR A 47 -35.79 16.53 13.43
CA THR A 47 -36.23 17.94 13.49
C THR A 47 -37.75 18.05 13.32
N ALA A 48 -38.32 17.30 12.38
CA ALA A 48 -39.77 17.25 12.21
C ALA A 48 -40.46 16.63 13.44
N LEU A 49 -39.90 15.54 13.98
CA LEU A 49 -40.42 14.90 15.19
C LEU A 49 -40.38 15.83 16.41
N GLU A 50 -39.31 16.57 16.64
CA GLU A 50 -39.20 17.55 17.72
C GLU A 50 -40.31 18.63 17.59
N ARG A 51 -40.58 19.08 16.37
CA ARG A 51 -41.63 20.04 16.10
C ARG A 51 -43.03 19.46 16.42
N ASP A 52 -43.32 18.26 15.94
CA ASP A 52 -44.57 17.55 16.19
C ASP A 52 -44.80 17.37 17.71
N VAL A 53 -43.78 16.86 18.42
CA VAL A 53 -43.87 16.64 19.88
C VAL A 53 -44.11 17.94 20.65
N ARG A 54 -43.47 19.05 20.26
CA ARG A 54 -43.72 20.37 20.86
C ARG A 54 -45.16 20.85 20.66
N GLN A 55 -45.71 20.63 19.46
CA GLN A 55 -47.09 20.98 19.16
C GLN A 55 -48.11 20.16 19.99
N ILE A 56 -47.80 18.84 20.12
CA ILE A 56 -48.62 17.92 20.93
C ILE A 56 -48.56 18.33 22.43
N HIS A 57 -47.35 18.66 22.91
CA HIS A 57 -47.13 19.14 24.27
C HIS A 57 -47.89 20.47 24.55
N ALA A 58 -47.83 21.42 23.60
CA ALA A 58 -48.55 22.70 23.72
C ALA A 58 -50.08 22.52 23.85
N LYS A 59 -50.63 21.41 23.32
CA LYS A 59 -52.03 21.01 23.46
C LYS A 59 -52.29 20.22 24.76
N GLY A 60 -51.30 20.02 25.62
CA GLY A 60 -51.40 19.24 26.86
C GLY A 60 -51.44 17.73 26.69
N LEU A 61 -51.17 17.22 25.45
CA LEU A 61 -51.28 15.79 25.09
C LEU A 61 -49.96 15.04 25.12
N ALA A 62 -48.82 15.70 25.39
CA ALA A 62 -47.51 15.05 25.56
C ALA A 62 -46.81 15.54 26.82
N ALA A 63 -46.01 14.69 27.45
CA ALA A 63 -45.24 15.05 28.63
C ALA A 63 -44.04 15.94 28.26
N ARG A 64 -43.64 16.83 29.18
CA ARG A 64 -42.46 17.68 28.99
C ARG A 64 -41.18 16.88 28.73
N ILE A 65 -41.06 15.70 29.31
CA ILE A 65 -39.91 14.78 29.09
C ILE A 65 -39.76 14.36 27.61
N ASP A 66 -40.86 14.23 26.88
CA ASP A 66 -40.88 13.83 25.49
C ASP A 66 -40.28 14.92 24.59
N VAL A 67 -40.54 16.21 24.93
CA VAL A 67 -39.89 17.34 24.22
C VAL A 67 -38.37 17.28 24.38
N TRP A 68 -37.89 17.00 25.61
CA TRP A 68 -36.46 16.87 25.86
C TRP A 68 -35.82 15.66 25.14
N ARG A 69 -36.52 14.52 25.12
CA ARG A 69 -36.10 13.32 24.38
C ARG A 69 -35.99 13.57 22.87
N ALA A 70 -37.02 14.20 22.29
CA ALA A 70 -37.01 14.55 20.87
C ALA A 70 -35.87 15.54 20.54
N ARG A 71 -35.62 16.53 21.39
CA ARG A 71 -34.50 17.48 21.25
C ARG A 71 -33.17 16.78 21.36
N ALA A 72 -33.01 15.84 22.30
CA ALA A 72 -31.77 15.06 22.44
C ALA A 72 -31.50 14.21 21.21
N LEU A 73 -32.50 13.55 20.62
CA LEU A 73 -32.39 12.81 19.38
C LEU A 73 -31.90 13.71 18.23
N ARG A 74 -32.56 14.86 18.03
CA ARG A 74 -32.15 15.82 16.99
C ARG A 74 -30.70 16.28 17.17
N ALA A 75 -30.27 16.57 18.41
CA ALA A 75 -28.90 16.98 18.70
C ALA A 75 -27.92 15.84 18.40
N GLY A 76 -28.26 14.59 18.71
CA GLY A 76 -27.48 13.41 18.37
C GLY A 76 -27.35 13.22 16.85
N ASP A 77 -28.46 13.37 16.10
CA ASP A 77 -28.44 13.27 14.63
C ASP A 77 -27.64 14.40 13.98
N ALA A 78 -27.67 15.61 14.53
CA ALA A 78 -26.84 16.73 14.08
C ALA A 78 -25.35 16.44 14.30
N GLN A 79 -24.99 15.89 15.46
CA GLN A 79 -23.62 15.46 15.74
C GLN A 79 -23.21 14.34 14.79
N GLY A 80 -24.08 13.37 14.51
CA GLY A 80 -23.84 12.30 13.55
C GLY A 80 -23.52 12.82 12.14
N LEU A 81 -24.30 13.81 11.68
CA LEU A 81 -24.05 14.45 10.38
C LEU A 81 -22.71 15.17 10.33
N ILE A 82 -22.38 15.95 11.35
CA ILE A 82 -21.08 16.64 11.44
C ILE A 82 -19.92 15.63 11.41
N THR A 83 -20.07 14.54 12.15
CA THR A 83 -19.06 13.46 12.19
C THR A 83 -18.93 12.77 10.83
N ALA A 84 -20.04 12.45 10.17
CA ALA A 84 -20.01 11.83 8.83
C ALA A 84 -19.33 12.73 7.79
N GLN A 85 -19.63 14.04 7.80
CA GLN A 85 -18.99 15.03 6.94
C GLN A 85 -17.49 15.16 7.22
N ALA A 86 -17.08 15.15 8.50
CA ALA A 86 -15.67 15.20 8.89
C ALA A 86 -14.92 13.96 8.41
N GLN A 87 -15.52 12.78 8.58
CA GLN A 87 -14.94 11.51 8.10
C GLN A 87 -14.83 11.47 6.58
N GLN A 88 -15.84 11.97 5.85
CA GLN A 88 -15.76 12.10 4.39
C GLN A 88 -14.57 12.96 3.98
N ARG A 89 -14.42 14.17 4.56
CA ARG A 89 -13.29 15.07 4.26
C ARG A 89 -11.93 14.42 4.57
N ALA A 90 -11.82 13.69 5.68
CA ALA A 90 -10.59 13.00 6.03
C ALA A 90 -10.19 11.94 4.99
N VAL A 91 -11.16 11.17 4.46
CA VAL A 91 -10.89 10.19 3.40
C VAL A 91 -10.61 10.87 2.06
N GLN A 92 -11.30 11.97 1.75
CA GLN A 92 -11.00 12.80 0.58
C GLN A 92 -9.54 13.29 0.58
N GLY A 93 -9.05 13.77 1.74
CA GLY A 93 -7.64 14.18 1.89
C GLY A 93 -6.66 13.04 1.65
N ARG A 94 -6.93 11.84 2.20
CA ARG A 94 -6.10 10.65 1.94
C ARG A 94 -6.12 10.21 0.47
N LEU A 95 -7.27 10.29 -0.18
CA LEU A 95 -7.37 9.96 -1.61
C LEU A 95 -6.65 11.00 -2.47
N ALA A 96 -6.77 12.29 -2.14
CA ALA A 96 -6.03 13.36 -2.82
C ALA A 96 -4.51 13.16 -2.69
N GLU A 97 -4.01 12.81 -1.51
CA GLU A 97 -2.59 12.48 -1.28
C GLU A 97 -2.13 11.32 -2.16
N LEU A 98 -2.89 10.21 -2.22
CA LEU A 98 -2.56 9.06 -3.06
C LEU A 98 -2.58 9.38 -4.56
N LEU A 99 -3.41 10.31 -4.98
CA LEU A 99 -3.53 10.76 -6.38
C LEU A 99 -2.56 11.90 -6.73
N GLY A 100 -1.87 12.49 -5.74
CA GLY A 100 -1.04 13.67 -5.93
C GLY A 100 -1.84 14.93 -6.29
N LEU A 101 -3.11 15.00 -5.88
CA LEU A 101 -3.99 16.15 -6.13
C LEU A 101 -3.84 17.22 -5.04
N PRO A 102 -4.06 18.50 -5.36
CA PRO A 102 -4.09 19.57 -4.37
C PRO A 102 -5.27 19.35 -3.41
N LEU A 103 -5.07 19.72 -2.11
CA LEU A 103 -6.11 19.54 -1.07
C LEU A 103 -7.31 20.49 -1.24
N GLU A 104 -7.16 21.54 -2.04
CA GLU A 104 -8.21 22.52 -2.34
C GLU A 104 -9.32 21.94 -3.23
N GLU A 105 -9.01 20.90 -4.00
CA GLU A 105 -9.97 20.21 -4.87
C GLU A 105 -10.16 18.76 -4.42
N PRO A 106 -10.91 18.53 -3.33
CA PRO A 106 -11.06 17.21 -2.77
C PRO A 106 -11.83 16.29 -3.74
N PRO A 107 -11.32 15.08 -4.02
CA PRO A 107 -11.98 14.16 -4.94
C PRO A 107 -13.32 13.69 -4.38
N LEU A 108 -14.27 13.48 -5.29
CA LEU A 108 -15.57 12.85 -5.00
C LEU A 108 -15.65 11.50 -5.69
N ALA A 109 -16.31 10.54 -5.06
CA ALA A 109 -16.63 9.30 -5.73
C ALA A 109 -17.76 9.55 -6.75
N ALA A 110 -17.50 9.23 -8.01
CA ALA A 110 -18.46 9.41 -9.10
C ALA A 110 -19.59 8.37 -9.03
N ASP A 111 -19.28 7.17 -8.56
CA ASP A 111 -20.20 6.04 -8.53
C ASP A 111 -20.78 5.83 -7.14
N ALA A 112 -22.04 5.42 -7.07
CA ALA A 112 -22.65 4.93 -5.84
C ALA A 112 -22.10 3.54 -5.48
N ILE A 113 -22.22 3.15 -4.20
CA ILE A 113 -21.89 1.79 -3.77
C ILE A 113 -22.86 0.83 -4.46
N ALA A 114 -22.33 0.00 -5.35
CA ALA A 114 -23.09 -1.06 -5.99
C ALA A 114 -22.76 -2.41 -5.34
N SER A 115 -23.76 -3.25 -5.17
CA SER A 115 -23.52 -4.66 -4.86
C SER A 115 -22.92 -5.34 -6.07
N LEU A 116 -21.84 -6.09 -5.85
CA LEU A 116 -21.23 -6.89 -6.93
C LEU A 116 -22.15 -8.08 -7.24
N GLU A 117 -22.68 -8.11 -8.43
CA GLU A 117 -23.61 -9.17 -8.85
C GLU A 117 -22.88 -10.47 -9.25
N SER A 118 -21.66 -10.33 -9.76
CA SER A 118 -20.87 -11.48 -10.22
C SER A 118 -20.14 -12.19 -9.07
N PRO A 119 -20.37 -13.48 -8.85
CA PRO A 119 -19.64 -14.27 -7.89
C PRO A 119 -18.15 -14.34 -8.26
N TRP A 120 -17.30 -14.69 -7.31
CA TRP A 120 -15.90 -14.97 -7.60
C TRP A 120 -15.79 -16.25 -8.41
N PRO A 121 -15.14 -16.24 -9.60
CA PRO A 121 -15.27 -17.36 -10.56
C PRO A 121 -14.37 -18.55 -10.22
N LEU A 122 -13.41 -18.39 -9.27
CA LEU A 122 -12.47 -19.45 -8.93
C LEU A 122 -12.85 -20.15 -7.62
N SER A 123 -12.60 -21.47 -7.56
CA SER A 123 -12.67 -22.20 -6.31
C SER A 123 -11.58 -21.69 -5.34
N LEU A 124 -11.73 -21.98 -4.04
CA LEU A 124 -10.72 -21.66 -3.04
C LEU A 124 -9.34 -22.20 -3.43
N GLN A 125 -9.29 -23.48 -3.85
CA GLN A 125 -8.04 -24.12 -4.22
C GLN A 125 -7.37 -23.42 -5.42
N ALA A 126 -8.11 -23.13 -6.48
CA ALA A 126 -7.59 -22.43 -7.65
C ALA A 126 -7.13 -21.00 -7.32
N THR A 127 -7.84 -20.32 -6.42
CA THR A 127 -7.46 -18.97 -5.93
C THR A 127 -6.16 -19.03 -5.15
N LEU A 128 -5.99 -20.02 -4.26
CA LEU A 128 -4.76 -20.22 -3.48
C LEU A 128 -3.56 -20.53 -4.37
N GLU A 129 -3.71 -21.45 -5.32
CA GLU A 129 -2.65 -21.81 -6.26
C GLU A 129 -2.18 -20.61 -7.08
N ARG A 130 -3.13 -19.82 -7.59
CA ARG A 130 -2.82 -18.61 -8.33
C ARG A 130 -2.12 -17.56 -7.46
N ALA A 131 -2.61 -17.31 -6.24
CA ALA A 131 -2.00 -16.36 -5.32
C ALA A 131 -0.56 -16.74 -4.95
N LEU A 132 -0.28 -18.02 -4.72
CA LEU A 132 1.07 -18.48 -4.40
C LEU A 132 2.02 -18.48 -5.59
N LYS A 133 1.48 -18.63 -6.82
CA LYS A 133 2.27 -18.64 -8.05
C LYS A 133 2.60 -17.22 -8.55
N ASP A 134 1.60 -16.33 -8.53
CA ASP A 134 1.68 -15.05 -9.25
C ASP A 134 2.04 -13.87 -8.33
N ARG A 135 2.40 -14.14 -7.06
CA ARG A 135 2.76 -13.09 -6.10
C ARG A 135 4.21 -12.65 -6.23
N PRO A 136 4.49 -11.39 -6.70
CA PRO A 136 5.88 -10.90 -6.85
C PRO A 136 6.65 -10.85 -5.55
N LEU A 137 5.98 -10.65 -4.41
CA LEU A 137 6.61 -10.66 -3.09
C LEU A 137 7.39 -11.96 -2.82
N LEU A 138 6.78 -13.12 -3.13
CA LEU A 138 7.43 -14.41 -2.90
C LEU A 138 8.65 -14.58 -3.77
N GLU A 139 8.57 -14.16 -5.03
CA GLU A 139 9.72 -14.21 -5.96
C GLU A 139 10.81 -13.21 -5.55
N ALA A 140 10.43 -12.01 -5.09
CA ALA A 140 11.40 -11.02 -4.58
C ALA A 140 12.18 -11.56 -3.39
N LEU A 141 11.51 -12.17 -2.40
CA LEU A 141 12.15 -12.76 -1.23
C LEU A 141 13.11 -13.92 -1.60
N GLN A 142 12.69 -14.80 -2.51
CA GLN A 142 13.55 -15.88 -3.00
C GLN A 142 14.77 -15.37 -3.77
N LEU A 143 14.62 -14.30 -4.55
CA LEU A 143 15.74 -13.68 -5.25
C LEU A 143 16.69 -12.96 -4.28
N GLN A 144 16.17 -12.37 -3.20
CA GLN A 144 16.98 -11.79 -2.13
C GLN A 144 17.76 -12.86 -1.36
N GLU A 145 17.11 -13.98 -1.03
CA GLU A 145 17.78 -15.15 -0.42
C GLU A 145 18.94 -15.64 -1.29
N ARG A 146 18.68 -15.86 -2.59
CA ARG A 146 19.74 -16.25 -3.54
C ARG A 146 20.86 -15.21 -3.61
N ALA A 147 20.53 -13.92 -3.56
CA ALA A 147 21.53 -12.85 -3.56
C ALA A 147 22.41 -12.90 -2.31
N SER A 148 21.85 -13.15 -1.12
CA SER A 148 22.61 -13.31 0.13
C SER A 148 23.50 -14.55 0.10
N LEU A 149 23.02 -15.69 -0.44
CA LEU A 149 23.86 -16.87 -0.66
C LEU A 149 25.02 -16.60 -1.63
N GLN A 150 24.80 -15.80 -2.67
CA GLN A 150 25.90 -15.41 -3.57
C GLN A 150 26.89 -14.46 -2.88
N ARG A 151 26.43 -13.57 -1.98
CA ARG A 151 27.32 -12.73 -1.15
C ARG A 151 28.19 -13.60 -0.23
N ALA A 152 27.62 -14.65 0.38
CA ALA A 152 28.38 -15.60 1.18
C ALA A 152 29.48 -16.28 0.36
N LYS A 153 29.18 -16.74 -0.87
CA LYS A 153 30.17 -17.30 -1.78
C LYS A 153 31.24 -16.28 -2.17
N ALA A 154 30.85 -15.04 -2.48
CA ALA A 154 31.78 -13.97 -2.81
C ALA A 154 32.69 -13.60 -1.63
N ALA A 155 32.16 -13.59 -0.39
CA ALA A 155 32.98 -13.39 0.81
C ALA A 155 34.06 -14.49 0.96
N ARG A 156 33.70 -15.76 0.77
CA ARG A 156 34.69 -16.87 0.77
C ARG A 156 35.69 -16.77 -0.37
N ALA A 157 35.24 -16.33 -1.56
CA ALA A 157 36.10 -16.19 -2.73
C ALA A 157 37.14 -15.07 -2.57
N SER A 158 36.98 -14.15 -1.61
CA SER A 158 37.97 -13.10 -1.34
C SER A 158 39.34 -13.64 -0.88
N LEU A 159 39.38 -14.89 -0.38
CA LEU A 159 40.62 -15.60 -0.01
C LEU A 159 41.26 -16.32 -1.19
N LEU A 160 40.59 -16.43 -2.33
CA LEU A 160 41.15 -17.06 -3.52
C LEU A 160 42.10 -16.10 -4.26
N PRO A 161 43.06 -16.62 -5.01
CA PRO A 161 43.90 -15.79 -5.87
C PRO A 161 43.06 -15.01 -6.86
N SER A 162 43.29 -13.70 -6.94
CA SER A 162 42.68 -12.82 -7.94
C SER A 162 43.73 -12.34 -8.93
N LEU A 163 43.44 -12.50 -10.22
CA LEU A 163 44.27 -12.01 -11.32
C LEU A 163 43.56 -10.79 -11.93
N SER A 164 44.24 -9.66 -11.94
CA SER A 164 43.70 -8.42 -12.54
C SER A 164 44.71 -7.87 -13.56
N LEU A 165 44.14 -7.44 -14.70
CA LEU A 165 44.88 -6.66 -15.70
C LEU A 165 44.51 -5.20 -15.49
N VAL A 166 45.48 -4.38 -15.14
CA VAL A 166 45.31 -2.94 -15.02
C VAL A 166 45.98 -2.28 -16.20
N ALA A 167 45.24 -1.57 -17.01
CA ALA A 167 45.79 -0.77 -18.11
C ALA A 167 45.44 0.69 -17.87
N GLY A 168 46.41 1.55 -18.01
CA GLY A 168 46.23 3.00 -17.87
C GLY A 168 46.86 3.71 -19.05
N ALA A 169 46.25 4.77 -19.51
CA ALA A 169 46.84 5.73 -20.44
C ALA A 169 46.65 7.13 -19.83
N GLY A 170 47.69 7.90 -19.81
CA GLY A 170 47.73 9.25 -19.28
C GLY A 170 48.32 10.22 -20.30
N ILE A 171 47.84 11.45 -20.28
CA ILE A 171 48.42 12.59 -20.97
C ILE A 171 48.84 13.57 -19.91
N ASN A 172 50.13 13.71 -19.69
CA ASN A 172 50.73 14.70 -18.80
C ASN A 172 51.22 15.90 -19.61
N THR A 173 50.63 17.04 -19.44
CA THR A 173 51.10 18.29 -20.06
C THR A 173 51.91 19.04 -19.00
N ASN A 174 53.24 18.96 -19.09
CA ASN A 174 54.14 19.74 -18.25
C ASN A 174 54.63 20.97 -19.01
N ARG A 175 54.30 22.14 -18.49
CA ARG A 175 54.88 23.41 -18.90
C ARG A 175 55.90 23.82 -17.84
N ILE A 176 57.18 23.75 -18.19
CA ILE A 176 58.24 24.19 -17.31
C ILE A 176 58.77 25.53 -17.87
N ASP A 177 58.39 26.62 -17.21
CA ASP A 177 58.92 27.94 -17.50
C ASP A 177 60.15 28.15 -16.56
N VAL A 178 61.35 27.94 -17.07
CA VAL A 178 62.59 28.15 -16.35
C VAL A 178 63.51 29.07 -17.15
N PRO A 179 63.97 30.18 -16.58
CA PRO A 179 64.76 31.18 -17.32
C PRO A 179 66.18 30.75 -17.62
N VAL A 180 66.78 29.81 -16.92
CA VAL A 180 68.08 29.16 -17.24
C VAL A 180 68.06 27.76 -16.65
N LEU A 181 68.28 26.77 -17.46
CA LEU A 181 68.20 25.36 -17.07
C LEU A 181 69.56 24.70 -16.92
N GLN A 182 69.88 24.43 -15.64
CA GLN A 182 70.66 23.22 -15.35
C GLN A 182 69.66 22.20 -14.73
N THR A 183 69.13 21.33 -15.55
CA THR A 183 68.18 20.33 -15.05
C THR A 183 68.88 19.01 -14.89
N THR A 184 69.14 18.63 -13.67
CA THR A 184 69.41 17.24 -13.29
C THR A 184 68.04 16.56 -13.08
N GLY A 185 67.49 15.99 -14.13
CA GLY A 185 66.26 15.20 -14.05
C GLY A 185 66.54 13.84 -13.43
N ARG A 186 65.90 13.53 -12.28
CA ARG A 186 65.84 12.16 -11.77
C ARG A 186 64.50 11.58 -12.16
N ILE A 187 64.57 10.57 -13.02
CA ILE A 187 63.38 9.75 -13.29
C ILE A 187 63.42 8.56 -12.33
N GLN A 188 62.48 8.47 -11.45
CA GLN A 188 62.33 7.35 -10.53
C GLN A 188 61.43 6.30 -11.22
N ALA A 189 62.04 5.34 -11.83
CA ALA A 189 61.36 4.17 -12.42
C ALA A 189 61.72 2.93 -11.60
N GLY A 190 60.94 2.65 -10.58
CA GLY A 190 61.20 1.54 -9.66
C GLY A 190 62.46 1.74 -8.82
N PRO A 191 63.25 0.70 -8.54
CA PRO A 191 64.46 0.79 -7.73
C PRO A 191 65.67 1.40 -8.44
N ALA A 192 65.59 1.76 -9.72
CA ALA A 192 66.72 2.32 -10.48
C ALA A 192 66.56 3.83 -10.67
N ASN A 193 67.55 4.59 -10.22
CA ASN A 193 67.68 6.02 -10.50
C ASN A 193 68.44 6.22 -11.79
N VAL A 194 67.85 6.76 -12.83
CA VAL A 194 68.51 7.13 -14.07
C VAL A 194 68.80 8.64 -14.05
N THR A 195 70.03 9.04 -14.07
CA THR A 195 70.45 10.43 -14.17
C THR A 195 70.61 10.78 -15.65
N LEU A 196 69.82 11.77 -16.09
CA LEU A 196 69.93 12.28 -17.46
C LEU A 196 71.05 13.32 -17.61
N PRO A 197 71.72 13.42 -18.77
CA PRO A 197 72.74 14.42 -18.99
C PRO A 197 72.17 15.83 -18.96
N THR A 198 72.94 16.79 -18.45
CA THR A 198 72.59 18.20 -18.39
C THR A 198 72.51 18.78 -19.77
N ILE A 199 71.31 19.32 -20.14
CA ILE A 199 71.11 20.04 -21.39
C ILE A 199 70.81 21.50 -21.06
N ASP A 200 71.73 22.39 -21.48
CA ASP A 200 71.54 23.83 -21.40
C ASP A 200 70.65 24.27 -22.56
N THR A 201 69.36 24.56 -22.28
CA THR A 201 68.47 25.19 -23.24
C THR A 201 67.80 26.43 -22.63
N PRO A 202 67.89 27.60 -23.28
CA PRO A 202 67.12 28.74 -22.90
C PRO A 202 65.70 28.57 -23.44
N SER A 203 64.72 28.70 -22.60
CA SER A 203 63.31 28.85 -22.84
C SER A 203 62.45 27.58 -22.61
N SER A 204 61.17 27.86 -22.34
CA SER A 204 60.12 26.91 -21.97
C SER A 204 60.08 25.66 -22.83
N LEU A 205 60.27 24.52 -22.19
CA LEU A 205 59.95 23.21 -22.77
C LEU A 205 58.50 22.89 -22.45
N GLN A 206 57.67 22.97 -23.50
CA GLN A 206 56.32 22.48 -23.46
C GLN A 206 56.28 21.12 -24.16
N GLY A 207 56.02 20.06 -23.40
CA GLY A 207 55.91 18.71 -23.95
C GLY A 207 54.68 18.02 -23.44
N ASN A 208 53.93 17.41 -24.34
CA ASN A 208 52.90 16.45 -23.99
C ASN A 208 53.56 15.08 -23.90
N PHE A 209 53.54 14.51 -22.71
CA PHE A 209 54.00 13.15 -22.49
C PHE A 209 52.80 12.22 -22.48
N TYR A 210 52.82 11.26 -23.40
CA TYR A 210 51.83 10.17 -23.42
C TYR A 210 52.46 9.00 -22.70
N ASP A 211 51.87 8.63 -21.57
CA ASP A 211 52.27 7.42 -20.87
C ASP A 211 51.16 6.40 -20.98
N TRP A 212 51.50 5.21 -21.27
CA TRP A 212 50.62 4.07 -21.22
C TRP A 212 51.36 2.90 -20.56
N GLY A 213 50.61 2.12 -19.81
CA GLY A 213 51.17 0.97 -19.10
C GLY A 213 50.14 -0.10 -18.88
N GLY A 214 50.59 -1.33 -18.90
CA GLY A 214 49.78 -2.49 -18.54
C GLY A 214 50.50 -3.28 -17.42
N LEU A 215 49.75 -3.66 -16.40
CA LEU A 215 50.21 -4.47 -15.29
C LEU A 215 49.30 -5.67 -15.10
N LEU A 216 49.89 -6.86 -15.08
CA LEU A 216 49.21 -8.08 -14.65
C LEU A 216 49.52 -8.30 -13.17
N GLN A 217 48.50 -8.17 -12.33
CA GLN A 217 48.62 -8.29 -10.88
C GLN A 217 47.92 -9.56 -10.38
N LEU A 218 48.70 -10.45 -9.77
CA LEU A 218 48.19 -11.59 -8.99
C LEU A 218 48.20 -11.21 -7.52
N ARG A 219 47.01 -11.24 -6.88
CA ARG A 219 46.87 -10.98 -5.46
C ARG A 219 46.23 -12.17 -4.77
N GLN A 220 46.85 -12.68 -3.72
CA GLN A 220 46.29 -13.70 -2.86
C GLN A 220 46.47 -13.30 -1.41
N PRO A 221 45.37 -13.01 -0.68
CA PRO A 221 45.41 -12.82 0.77
C PRO A 221 45.75 -14.16 1.43
N LEU A 222 46.82 -14.18 2.23
CA LEU A 222 47.21 -15.38 2.99
C LEU A 222 46.48 -15.45 4.34
N PHE A 223 46.11 -14.29 4.88
CA PHE A 223 45.40 -14.17 6.14
C PHE A 223 44.59 -12.86 6.15
N ASP A 224 43.32 -12.93 6.56
CA ASP A 224 42.40 -11.80 6.59
C ASP A 224 41.78 -11.52 7.98
N GLY A 225 42.27 -12.20 9.01
CA GLY A 225 41.77 -12.09 10.37
C GLY A 225 40.35 -12.69 10.56
N GLY A 226 39.93 -13.58 9.66
CA GLY A 226 38.59 -14.23 9.73
C GLY A 226 37.48 -13.50 9.02
N ARG A 227 37.73 -12.32 8.41
CA ARG A 227 36.69 -11.46 7.79
C ARG A 227 35.89 -12.19 6.71
N ALA A 228 36.56 -13.00 5.87
CA ALA A 228 35.88 -13.75 4.81
C ALA A 228 34.93 -14.81 5.38
N ARG A 229 35.35 -15.49 6.44
CA ARG A 229 34.53 -16.50 7.16
C ARG A 229 33.32 -15.84 7.84
N ASP A 230 33.59 -14.78 8.59
CA ASP A 230 32.51 -14.09 9.35
C ASP A 230 31.55 -13.37 8.40
N GLY A 231 32.05 -12.72 7.35
CA GLY A 231 31.22 -12.15 6.30
C GLY A 231 30.34 -13.17 5.58
N ALA A 232 30.89 -14.38 5.31
CA ALA A 232 30.09 -15.47 4.74
C ALA A 232 29.04 -15.96 5.72
N ALA A 233 29.38 -16.12 7.02
CA ALA A 233 28.45 -16.54 8.04
C ALA A 233 27.30 -15.55 8.24
N VAL A 234 27.55 -14.24 8.23
CA VAL A 234 26.53 -13.20 8.26
C VAL A 234 25.59 -13.34 7.06
N ALA A 235 26.12 -13.43 5.83
CA ALA A 235 25.28 -13.54 4.64
C ALA A 235 24.46 -14.85 4.60
N GLU A 236 24.97 -15.94 5.15
CA GLU A 236 24.21 -17.20 5.32
C GLU A 236 23.07 -17.07 6.34
N ARG A 237 23.29 -16.35 7.44
CA ARG A 237 22.23 -16.06 8.40
C ARG A 237 21.15 -15.12 7.81
N GLU A 238 21.54 -14.13 7.04
CA GLU A 238 20.61 -13.29 6.29
C GLU A 238 19.75 -14.12 5.32
N ALA A 239 20.37 -15.07 4.60
CA ALA A 239 19.63 -15.97 3.72
C ALA A 239 18.63 -16.85 4.49
N ALA A 240 19.00 -17.35 5.67
CA ALA A 240 18.10 -18.12 6.52
C ALA A 240 16.91 -17.28 7.04
N VAL A 241 17.12 -16.01 7.36
CA VAL A 241 16.04 -15.07 7.70
C VAL A 241 15.09 -14.89 6.52
N LEU A 242 15.62 -14.64 5.32
CA LEU A 242 14.80 -14.45 4.12
C LEU A 242 14.00 -15.72 3.73
N ALA A 243 14.56 -16.91 3.97
CA ALA A 243 13.83 -18.17 3.80
C ALA A 243 12.66 -18.27 4.80
N ALA A 244 12.88 -17.92 6.06
CA ALA A 244 11.82 -17.89 7.08
C ALA A 244 10.74 -16.83 6.77
N ASP A 245 11.14 -15.66 6.27
CA ASP A 245 10.23 -14.60 5.82
C ASP A 245 9.39 -15.05 4.62
N THR A 246 9.97 -15.80 3.70
CA THR A 246 9.25 -16.40 2.56
C THR A 246 8.16 -17.37 3.05
N ASP A 247 8.46 -18.22 4.02
CA ASP A 247 7.49 -19.15 4.58
C ASP A 247 6.41 -18.43 5.40
N LEU A 248 6.75 -17.38 6.10
CA LEU A 248 5.78 -16.52 6.79
C LEU A 248 4.86 -15.82 5.78
N ALA A 249 5.42 -15.27 4.71
CA ALA A 249 4.64 -14.63 3.65
C ALA A 249 3.65 -15.62 3.00
N ARG A 250 4.10 -16.85 2.69
CA ARG A 250 3.22 -17.91 2.16
C ARG A 250 2.06 -18.23 3.10
N ARG A 251 2.33 -18.36 4.40
CA ARG A 251 1.27 -18.60 5.40
C ARG A 251 0.29 -17.44 5.46
N ARG A 252 0.76 -16.20 5.47
CA ARG A 252 -0.08 -15.00 5.47
C ARG A 252 -0.96 -14.92 4.22
N ILE A 253 -0.39 -15.14 3.04
CA ILE A 253 -1.14 -15.16 1.77
C ILE A 253 -2.25 -16.23 1.83
N ARG A 254 -1.95 -17.44 2.30
CA ARG A 254 -2.95 -18.51 2.44
C ARG A 254 -4.10 -18.10 3.36
N SER A 255 -3.80 -17.58 4.54
CA SER A 255 -4.82 -17.12 5.50
C SER A 255 -5.65 -15.99 4.89
N THR A 256 -5.01 -14.96 4.32
CA THR A 256 -5.72 -13.82 3.72
C THR A 256 -6.64 -14.26 2.59
N VAL A 257 -6.18 -15.15 1.70
CA VAL A 257 -6.99 -15.66 0.60
C VAL A 257 -8.16 -16.49 1.11
N GLN A 258 -7.92 -17.38 2.08
CA GLN A 258 -8.97 -18.21 2.67
C GLN A 258 -10.04 -17.37 3.35
N ASP A 259 -9.64 -16.42 4.20
CA ASP A 259 -10.56 -15.54 4.92
C ASP A 259 -11.35 -14.66 3.96
N SER A 260 -10.68 -14.05 2.99
CA SER A 260 -11.33 -13.20 2.00
C SER A 260 -12.28 -13.99 1.07
N TRP A 261 -11.90 -15.20 0.68
CA TRP A 261 -12.76 -16.05 -0.15
C TRP A 261 -14.05 -16.43 0.60
N GLN A 262 -13.94 -16.85 1.87
CA GLN A 262 -15.10 -17.18 2.71
C GLN A 262 -16.00 -15.96 2.95
N GLN A 263 -15.42 -14.80 3.26
CA GLN A 263 -16.17 -13.56 3.45
C GLN A 263 -16.90 -13.13 2.17
N LEU A 264 -16.25 -13.28 1.01
CA LEU A 264 -16.86 -12.94 -0.26
C LEU A 264 -18.03 -13.87 -0.60
N GLN A 265 -17.91 -15.17 -0.31
CA GLN A 265 -18.99 -16.14 -0.50
C GLN A 265 -20.20 -15.86 0.42
N ALA A 266 -19.97 -15.41 1.64
CA ALA A 266 -21.03 -15.05 2.59
C ALA A 266 -21.67 -13.67 2.31
N SER A 267 -21.00 -12.81 1.55
CA SER A 267 -21.41 -11.41 1.39
C SER A 267 -22.80 -11.22 0.73
N PRO A 268 -23.23 -12.01 -0.28
CA PRO A 268 -24.57 -11.84 -0.86
C PRO A 268 -25.70 -12.08 0.16
N ALA A 269 -25.54 -13.12 1.00
CA ALA A 269 -26.52 -13.41 2.04
C ALA A 269 -26.55 -12.31 3.11
N ARG A 270 -25.39 -11.79 3.52
CA ARG A 270 -25.30 -10.66 4.46
C ARG A 270 -25.96 -9.40 3.91
N ILE A 271 -25.75 -9.08 2.63
CA ILE A 271 -26.37 -7.92 1.97
C ILE A 271 -27.87 -8.12 1.85
N ALA A 272 -28.35 -9.31 1.51
CA ALA A 272 -29.78 -9.62 1.44
C ALA A 272 -30.46 -9.44 2.80
N SER A 273 -29.89 -9.99 3.88
CA SER A 273 -30.40 -9.82 5.23
C SER A 273 -30.37 -8.35 5.69
N ALA A 274 -29.31 -7.60 5.34
CA ALA A 274 -29.24 -6.18 5.66
C ALA A 274 -30.30 -5.35 4.91
N ARG A 275 -30.61 -5.67 3.65
CA ARG A 275 -31.70 -5.05 2.88
C ARG A 275 -33.07 -5.32 3.51
N GLU A 276 -33.31 -6.55 3.93
CA GLU A 276 -34.53 -6.94 4.61
C GLU A 276 -34.69 -6.19 5.95
N ALA A 277 -33.61 -6.11 6.74
CA ALA A 277 -33.60 -5.34 7.99
C ALA A 277 -33.92 -3.86 7.78
N VAL A 278 -33.40 -3.22 6.73
CA VAL A 278 -33.72 -1.84 6.37
C VAL A 278 -35.21 -1.72 6.02
N ALA A 279 -35.73 -2.60 5.17
CA ALA A 279 -37.13 -2.57 4.76
C ALA A 279 -38.09 -2.75 5.96
N ALA A 280 -37.79 -3.71 6.84
CA ALA A 280 -38.56 -3.94 8.05
C ALA A 280 -38.51 -2.72 9.01
N ALA A 281 -37.32 -2.14 9.21
CA ALA A 281 -37.19 -0.95 10.07
C ALA A 281 -37.88 0.28 9.48
N GLU A 282 -37.95 0.43 8.16
CA GLU A 282 -38.74 1.51 7.53
C GLU A 282 -40.24 1.37 7.77
N LEU A 283 -40.76 0.15 7.68
CA LEU A 283 -42.16 -0.13 8.00
C LEU A 283 -42.45 0.08 9.48
N ALA A 284 -41.60 -0.44 10.36
CA ALA A 284 -41.72 -0.26 11.81
C ALA A 284 -41.72 1.21 12.21
N LEU A 285 -40.84 2.03 11.60
CA LEU A 285 -40.82 3.47 11.90
C LEU A 285 -42.11 4.19 11.46
N ARG A 286 -42.71 3.79 10.32
CA ARG A 286 -44.00 4.35 9.88
C ARG A 286 -45.08 4.01 10.87
N ASP A 287 -45.17 2.76 11.29
CA ASP A 287 -46.17 2.29 12.24
C ASP A 287 -46.00 2.94 13.63
N ALA A 288 -44.80 2.95 14.17
CA ALA A 288 -44.49 3.61 15.44
C ALA A 288 -44.90 5.12 15.44
N LYS A 289 -44.62 5.85 14.34
CA LYS A 289 -45.04 7.25 14.19
C LYS A 289 -46.56 7.41 14.17
N LEU A 290 -47.29 6.51 13.49
CA LEU A 290 -48.76 6.54 13.45
C LEU A 290 -49.34 6.26 14.81
N ARG A 291 -48.87 5.24 15.55
CA ARG A 291 -49.32 4.88 16.88
C ARG A 291 -49.03 5.99 17.91
N TYR A 292 -47.85 6.60 17.83
CA TYR A 292 -47.52 7.75 18.67
C TYR A 292 -48.46 8.92 18.44
N ARG A 293 -48.79 9.27 17.18
CA ARG A 293 -49.76 10.32 16.85
C ARG A 293 -51.16 10.00 17.32
N ALA A 294 -51.55 8.71 17.32
CA ALA A 294 -52.78 8.22 17.85
C ALA A 294 -52.81 8.10 19.38
N GLN A 295 -51.72 8.47 20.07
CA GLN A 295 -51.56 8.37 21.53
C GLN A 295 -51.63 6.93 22.07
N VAL A 296 -51.36 5.91 21.22
CA VAL A 296 -51.39 4.49 21.59
C VAL A 296 -50.04 4.01 22.13
N GLU A 297 -48.93 4.57 21.61
CA GLU A 297 -47.60 4.21 22.02
C GLU A 297 -46.79 5.42 22.50
N PRO A 298 -45.79 5.21 23.40
CA PRO A 298 -44.95 6.29 23.89
C PRO A 298 -43.93 6.72 22.83
N LEU A 299 -43.42 7.97 22.92
CA LEU A 299 -42.40 8.51 22.05
C LEU A 299 -41.10 7.63 22.01
N THR A 300 -40.80 6.97 23.13
CA THR A 300 -39.58 6.12 23.24
C THR A 300 -39.51 5.06 22.18
N GLU A 301 -40.63 4.49 21.74
CA GLU A 301 -40.68 3.51 20.66
C GLU A 301 -40.25 4.13 19.33
N VAL A 302 -40.80 5.30 18.99
CA VAL A 302 -40.39 6.04 17.77
C VAL A 302 -38.89 6.33 17.75
N LEU A 303 -38.32 6.73 18.92
CA LEU A 303 -36.92 7.05 19.05
C LEU A 303 -36.02 5.79 18.86
N LEU A 304 -36.48 4.65 19.41
CA LEU A 304 -35.76 3.37 19.27
C LEU A 304 -35.73 2.92 17.82
N VAL A 305 -36.88 2.79 17.19
CA VAL A 305 -37.00 2.32 15.80
C VAL A 305 -36.30 3.28 14.82
N GLN A 306 -36.26 4.57 15.11
CA GLN A 306 -35.51 5.52 14.27
C GLN A 306 -34.00 5.29 14.35
N ARG A 307 -33.45 4.98 15.53
CA ARG A 307 -32.06 4.61 15.69
C ARG A 307 -31.74 3.29 14.98
N ASP A 308 -32.64 2.31 15.12
CA ASP A 308 -32.47 1.00 14.45
C ASP A 308 -32.46 1.15 12.93
N LEU A 309 -33.32 1.98 12.36
CA LEU A 309 -33.30 2.28 10.93
C LEU A 309 -31.97 2.90 10.47
N GLN A 310 -31.42 3.85 11.24
CA GLN A 310 -30.11 4.45 10.91
C GLN A 310 -29.00 3.42 10.98
N ALA A 311 -28.98 2.58 12.02
CA ALA A 311 -28.01 1.51 12.20
C ALA A 311 -28.10 0.50 11.05
N ASN A 312 -29.30 0.08 10.67
CA ASN A 312 -29.51 -0.87 9.56
C ASN A 312 -29.10 -0.29 8.20
N LYS A 313 -29.38 1.00 7.94
CA LYS A 313 -28.91 1.68 6.72
C LYS A 313 -27.38 1.76 6.66
N ALA A 314 -26.74 2.10 7.76
CA ALA A 314 -25.28 2.11 7.85
C ALA A 314 -24.70 0.69 7.68
N ALA A 315 -25.32 -0.32 8.29
CA ALA A 315 -24.89 -1.72 8.17
C ALA A 315 -24.99 -2.23 6.72
N LEU A 316 -26.05 -1.88 5.98
CA LEU A 316 -26.22 -2.24 4.57
C LEU A 316 -25.09 -1.63 3.72
N LEU A 317 -24.82 -0.32 3.86
CA LEU A 317 -23.75 0.35 3.13
C LEU A 317 -22.38 -0.25 3.46
N THR A 318 -22.14 -0.57 4.74
CA THR A 318 -20.91 -1.24 5.18
C THR A 318 -20.78 -2.62 4.57
N ALA A 319 -21.84 -3.46 4.57
CA ALA A 319 -21.81 -4.79 4.00
C ALA A 319 -21.51 -4.78 2.48
N GLN A 320 -22.06 -3.81 1.75
CA GLN A 320 -21.76 -3.61 0.33
C GLN A 320 -20.30 -3.20 0.09
N THR A 321 -19.80 -2.28 0.91
CA THR A 321 -18.39 -1.84 0.83
C THR A 321 -17.43 -2.97 1.19
N GLU A 322 -17.72 -3.74 2.24
CA GLU A 322 -16.92 -4.92 2.64
C GLU A 322 -16.86 -5.98 1.52
N GLN A 323 -17.95 -6.20 0.79
CA GLN A 323 -17.94 -7.09 -0.37
C GLN A 323 -16.95 -6.61 -1.43
N ALA A 324 -16.98 -5.32 -1.77
CA ALA A 324 -16.09 -4.72 -2.77
C ALA A 324 -14.61 -4.77 -2.31
N LEU A 325 -14.35 -4.45 -1.04
CA LEU A 325 -13.00 -4.51 -0.46
C LEU A 325 -12.46 -5.93 -0.42
N THR A 326 -13.28 -6.90 -0.02
CA THR A 326 -12.88 -8.31 0.01
C THR A 326 -12.52 -8.82 -1.38
N ARG A 327 -13.27 -8.40 -2.41
CA ARG A 327 -12.93 -8.69 -3.80
C ARG A 327 -11.61 -8.03 -4.24
N ALA A 328 -11.39 -6.78 -3.85
CA ALA A 328 -10.13 -6.07 -4.13
C ALA A 328 -8.92 -6.77 -3.48
N ILE A 329 -9.07 -7.30 -2.25
CA ILE A 329 -8.05 -8.10 -1.58
C ILE A 329 -7.73 -9.35 -2.42
N LEU A 330 -8.74 -10.10 -2.86
CA LEU A 330 -8.51 -11.29 -3.70
C LEU A 330 -7.84 -10.94 -5.02
N LEU A 331 -8.22 -9.83 -5.66
CA LEU A 331 -7.57 -9.34 -6.89
C LEU A 331 -6.09 -9.01 -6.66
N ARG A 332 -5.76 -8.36 -5.53
CA ARG A 332 -4.38 -8.08 -5.14
C ARG A 332 -3.59 -9.37 -4.94
N GLU A 333 -4.15 -10.33 -4.20
CA GLU A 333 -3.46 -11.59 -3.90
C GLU A 333 -3.26 -12.46 -5.15
N THR A 334 -4.21 -12.48 -6.09
CA THR A 334 -4.17 -13.32 -7.29
C THR A 334 -3.53 -12.66 -8.51
N GLY A 335 -3.10 -11.40 -8.39
CA GLY A 335 -2.37 -10.72 -9.47
C GLY A 335 -3.23 -10.10 -10.56
N GLY A 336 -4.52 -9.88 -10.29
CA GLY A 336 -5.45 -9.26 -11.23
C GLY A 336 -6.72 -10.08 -11.47
N PRO A 337 -7.61 -9.59 -12.33
CA PRO A 337 -8.86 -10.29 -12.59
C PRO A 337 -8.58 -11.73 -13.07
N PRO A 338 -9.34 -12.72 -12.57
CA PRO A 338 -9.28 -14.06 -13.11
C PRO A 338 -9.66 -14.00 -14.60
N PRO A 339 -9.10 -14.90 -15.44
CA PRO A 339 -9.53 -14.99 -16.83
C PRO A 339 -11.04 -15.18 -16.84
N GLU A 340 -11.74 -14.38 -17.64
CA GLU A 340 -13.18 -14.54 -17.83
C GLU A 340 -13.42 -15.98 -18.25
N THR A 341 -14.20 -16.71 -17.47
CA THR A 341 -14.67 -18.03 -17.90
C THR A 341 -15.48 -17.76 -19.18
N PRO A 342 -15.10 -18.33 -20.33
CA PRO A 342 -15.91 -18.13 -21.53
C PRO A 342 -17.34 -18.54 -21.19
N ALA A 343 -18.26 -17.57 -21.37
CA ALA A 343 -19.68 -17.81 -21.15
C ALA A 343 -20.04 -19.15 -21.81
N ALA A 344 -20.56 -20.08 -21.00
CA ALA A 344 -21.00 -21.34 -21.52
C ALA A 344 -21.96 -21.05 -22.68
N VAL A 345 -21.50 -21.30 -23.90
CA VAL A 345 -22.31 -21.22 -25.09
C VAL A 345 -23.41 -22.25 -24.89
N ASN A 346 -24.57 -21.77 -24.44
CA ASN A 346 -25.78 -22.61 -24.43
C ASN A 346 -26.03 -23.10 -25.85
N ARG A 347 -25.79 -24.37 -26.04
CA ARG A 347 -26.30 -25.13 -27.19
C ARG A 347 -27.73 -25.55 -26.91
#